data_14dee579e998b9247f3c0c604e0eebd5
#
_entry.id   14dee579e998b9247f3c0c604e0eebd5
#
_cell.length_a   1.000
_cell.length_b   1.000
_cell.length_c   1.000
_cell.angle_alpha   90.00
_cell.angle_beta   90.00
_cell.angle_gamma   90.00
#
_symmetry.space_group_name_H-M   'P 1'
#
loop_
_entity.id
_entity.type
_entity.pdbx_description
1 polymer ?
#
loop_
_entity_poly.entity_id
_entity_poly.type
_entity_poly.pdbx_seq_one_letter_code
_entity_poly.pdbx_strand_id
1 'polypeptide(L)'
;MGKRILVVDDDPQIVRLLRASSEQAGYQVFSAHDGETALHILRRERPDLVVLDLMLPGRDGWDVTRVMRGDATLAGTPIVMLTARVEHHDRIVGLELGADDYVTKPFHPGELLARIRAVLRRAQRGSTTSRLIRAGELLVDVDGHRIEVQDRTVDLTPTEFGLLRALAEHQGQALTRSEMIERGLGYGYEGLERTVDSHVRNLRRKLAEAGASADLVETVFGVGYRLTGGGDS
;
A
#
# COMPACT_ATOMS: atom_id res chain seq x y z
N MET A 1 -3.34 9.80 20.54
CA MET A 1 -2.88 10.84 19.58
C MET A 1 -3.58 10.61 18.24
N GLY A 2 -4.03 11.68 17.56
CA GLY A 2 -4.62 11.55 16.23
C GLY A 2 -3.58 11.07 15.21
N LYS A 3 -4.02 10.33 14.17
CA LYS A 3 -3.15 9.92 13.08
C LYS A 3 -2.68 11.14 12.29
N ARG A 4 -1.43 11.09 11.81
CA ARG A 4 -0.76 12.15 11.07
C ARG A 4 -0.84 11.88 9.57
N ILE A 5 -1.32 12.85 8.81
CA ILE A 5 -1.45 12.77 7.35
C ILE A 5 -0.63 13.88 6.73
N LEU A 6 0.14 13.56 5.69
CA LEU A 6 0.76 14.54 4.82
C LEU A 6 -0.07 14.67 3.54
N VAL A 7 -0.48 15.89 3.20
CA VAL A 7 -1.15 16.22 1.93
C VAL A 7 -0.16 16.97 1.05
N VAL A 8 0.07 16.48 -0.15
CA VAL A 8 1.00 17.05 -1.14
C VAL A 8 0.26 17.32 -2.44
N ASP A 9 0.09 18.58 -2.77
CA ASP A 9 -0.58 19.04 -4.00
C ASP A 9 -0.12 20.48 -4.28
N ASP A 10 0.16 20.82 -5.54
CA ASP A 10 0.61 22.15 -5.92
C ASP A 10 -0.54 23.18 -5.93
N ASP A 11 -1.80 22.72 -6.01
CA ASP A 11 -2.97 23.58 -5.88
C ASP A 11 -3.31 23.89 -4.40
N PRO A 12 -3.13 25.15 -3.95
CA PRO A 12 -3.45 25.53 -2.58
C PRO A 12 -4.94 25.36 -2.20
N GLN A 13 -5.84 25.33 -3.19
CA GLN A 13 -7.28 25.11 -2.92
C GLN A 13 -7.54 23.66 -2.55
N ILE A 14 -6.91 22.72 -3.27
CA ILE A 14 -6.99 21.28 -2.95
C ILE A 14 -6.40 21.03 -1.58
N VAL A 15 -5.21 21.56 -1.30
CA VAL A 15 -4.56 21.42 0.02
C VAL A 15 -5.46 21.93 1.15
N ARG A 16 -6.05 23.12 1.00
CA ARG A 16 -6.98 23.70 1.99
C ARG A 16 -8.21 22.83 2.21
N LEU A 17 -8.82 22.35 1.12
CA LEU A 17 -9.99 21.48 1.16
C LEU A 17 -9.69 20.16 1.90
N LEU A 18 -8.58 19.51 1.54
CA LEU A 18 -8.18 18.23 2.13
C LEU A 18 -7.74 18.39 3.58
N ARG A 19 -7.03 19.48 3.91
CA ARG A 19 -6.68 19.80 5.29
C ARG A 19 -7.93 19.94 6.15
N ALA A 20 -8.86 20.82 5.76
CA ALA A 20 -10.08 21.08 6.53
C ALA A 20 -10.90 19.80 6.74
N SER A 21 -11.10 19.01 5.69
CA SER A 21 -11.85 17.75 5.76
C SER A 21 -11.17 16.70 6.63
N SER A 22 -9.83 16.62 6.57
CA SER A 22 -9.06 15.64 7.34
C SER A 22 -8.96 16.04 8.82
N GLU A 23 -8.77 17.33 9.13
CA GLU A 23 -8.77 17.85 10.50
C GLU A 23 -10.14 17.66 11.16
N GLN A 24 -11.23 17.90 10.41
CA GLN A 24 -12.60 17.61 10.89
C GLN A 24 -12.81 16.12 11.18
N ALA A 25 -12.13 15.24 10.46
CA ALA A 25 -12.14 13.80 10.70
C ALA A 25 -11.21 13.36 11.87
N GLY A 26 -10.53 14.28 12.54
CA GLY A 26 -9.68 14.03 13.70
C GLY A 26 -8.21 13.70 13.39
N TYR A 27 -7.76 13.95 12.17
CA TYR A 27 -6.36 13.78 11.77
C TYR A 27 -5.53 15.02 12.06
N GLN A 28 -4.24 14.84 12.35
CA GLN A 28 -3.25 15.92 12.29
C GLN A 28 -2.72 16.01 10.88
N VAL A 29 -2.77 17.21 10.27
CA VAL A 29 -2.43 17.38 8.85
C VAL A 29 -1.20 18.25 8.66
N PHE A 30 -0.21 17.71 7.95
CA PHE A 30 0.90 18.44 7.35
C PHE A 30 0.60 18.68 5.87
N SER A 31 1.22 19.69 5.27
CA SER A 31 1.04 19.98 3.86
C SER A 31 2.34 20.41 3.19
N ALA A 32 2.49 20.03 1.92
CA ALA A 32 3.55 20.45 1.01
C ALA A 32 2.96 20.81 -0.35
N HIS A 33 3.65 21.65 -1.11
CA HIS A 33 3.22 22.09 -2.44
C HIS A 33 4.18 21.64 -3.55
N ASP A 34 5.21 20.88 -3.20
CA ASP A 34 6.22 20.32 -4.10
C ASP A 34 6.83 19.05 -3.51
N GLY A 35 7.51 18.27 -4.35
CA GLY A 35 8.07 16.98 -3.96
C GLY A 35 9.25 17.07 -2.98
N GLU A 36 10.08 18.11 -3.06
CA GLU A 36 11.23 18.28 -2.15
C GLU A 36 10.78 18.61 -0.74
N THR A 37 9.84 19.54 -0.60
CA THR A 37 9.21 19.87 0.69
C THR A 37 8.50 18.67 1.28
N ALA A 38 7.81 17.87 0.44
CA ALA A 38 7.17 16.64 0.86
C ALA A 38 8.17 15.64 1.45
N LEU A 39 9.30 15.37 0.79
CA LEU A 39 10.34 14.48 1.29
C LEU A 39 10.98 14.96 2.60
N HIS A 40 11.16 16.27 2.74
CA HIS A 40 11.66 16.86 3.99
C HIS A 40 10.68 16.61 5.16
N ILE A 41 9.39 16.86 4.95
CA ILE A 41 8.35 16.62 5.97
C ILE A 41 8.23 15.14 6.28
N LEU A 42 8.26 14.26 5.28
CA LEU A 42 8.21 12.81 5.45
C LEU A 42 9.27 12.29 6.42
N ARG A 43 10.52 12.73 6.23
CA ARG A 43 11.64 12.31 7.08
C ARG A 43 11.55 12.86 8.50
N ARG A 44 11.08 14.11 8.63
CA ARG A 44 11.02 14.81 9.93
C ARG A 44 9.81 14.40 10.74
N GLU A 45 8.62 14.41 10.14
CA GLU A 45 7.36 14.24 10.85
C GLU A 45 6.86 12.79 10.84
N ARG A 46 7.35 11.95 9.93
CA ARG A 46 6.96 10.53 9.78
C ARG A 46 5.45 10.34 9.84
N PRO A 47 4.69 10.86 8.87
CA PRO A 47 3.24 10.74 8.85
C PRO A 47 2.81 9.27 8.72
N ASP A 48 1.61 8.97 9.22
CA ASP A 48 1.01 7.64 9.13
C ASP A 48 0.46 7.33 7.72
N LEU A 49 0.29 8.35 6.88
CA LEU A 49 -0.17 8.22 5.49
C LEU A 49 0.16 9.49 4.70
N VAL A 50 0.41 9.32 3.42
CA VAL A 50 0.61 10.42 2.46
C VAL A 50 -0.51 10.41 1.42
N VAL A 51 -1.11 11.58 1.20
CA VAL A 51 -1.94 11.88 0.02
C VAL A 51 -1.05 12.66 -0.93
N LEU A 52 -0.79 12.14 -2.12
CA LEU A 52 0.26 12.64 -3.01
C LEU A 52 -0.29 12.88 -4.41
N ASP A 53 -0.23 14.13 -4.87
CA ASP A 53 -0.47 14.43 -6.28
C ASP A 53 0.69 13.91 -7.14
N LEU A 54 0.33 13.41 -8.30
CA LEU A 54 1.30 12.98 -9.31
C LEU A 54 1.97 14.16 -10.02
N MET A 55 1.20 15.20 -10.30
CA MET A 55 1.63 16.33 -11.12
C MET A 55 2.16 17.47 -10.24
N LEU A 56 3.34 17.27 -9.65
CA LEU A 56 3.99 18.28 -8.83
C LEU A 56 5.08 19.01 -9.61
N PRO A 57 5.33 20.30 -9.33
CA PRO A 57 6.44 21.02 -9.92
C PRO A 57 7.79 20.49 -9.44
N GLY A 58 8.76 20.42 -10.34
CA GLY A 58 10.12 19.97 -10.06
C GLY A 58 10.21 18.46 -9.92
N ARG A 59 10.10 17.95 -8.70
CA ARG A 59 10.07 16.50 -8.42
C ARG A 59 8.63 16.01 -8.40
N ASP A 60 8.26 15.20 -9.36
CA ASP A 60 6.91 14.67 -9.49
C ASP A 60 6.55 13.62 -8.42
N GLY A 61 5.27 13.24 -8.34
CA GLY A 61 4.78 12.28 -7.35
C GLY A 61 5.36 10.86 -7.53
N TRP A 62 5.75 10.50 -8.77
CA TRP A 62 6.42 9.23 -9.05
C TRP A 62 7.81 9.16 -8.41
N ASP A 63 8.57 10.25 -8.55
CA ASP A 63 9.91 10.36 -7.97
C ASP A 63 9.85 10.38 -6.45
N VAL A 64 8.88 11.08 -5.86
CA VAL A 64 8.64 11.05 -4.41
C VAL A 64 8.35 9.63 -3.95
N THR A 65 7.46 8.92 -4.64
CA THR A 65 7.13 7.52 -4.33
C THR A 65 8.33 6.60 -4.43
N ARG A 66 9.14 6.73 -5.50
CA ARG A 66 10.36 5.94 -5.67
C ARG A 66 11.36 6.16 -4.54
N VAL A 67 11.56 7.43 -4.13
CA VAL A 67 12.42 7.77 -2.99
C VAL A 67 11.88 7.17 -1.69
N MET A 68 10.57 7.28 -1.44
CA MET A 68 9.95 6.69 -0.25
C MET A 68 10.13 5.16 -0.20
N ARG A 69 9.93 4.48 -1.32
CA ARG A 69 10.05 3.00 -1.39
C ARG A 69 11.50 2.51 -1.34
N GLY A 70 12.47 3.37 -1.68
CA GLY A 70 13.91 3.11 -1.53
C GLY A 70 14.48 3.44 -0.15
N ASP A 71 13.73 4.13 0.71
CA ASP A 71 14.15 4.52 2.05
C ASP A 71 13.52 3.58 3.09
N ALA A 72 14.33 2.75 3.76
CA ALA A 72 13.86 1.75 4.72
C ALA A 72 12.97 2.32 5.85
N THR A 73 13.12 3.62 6.18
CA THR A 73 12.31 4.28 7.22
C THR A 73 10.96 4.78 6.72
N LEU A 74 10.80 4.92 5.40
CA LEU A 74 9.59 5.44 4.74
C LEU A 74 8.86 4.39 3.91
N ALA A 75 9.54 3.27 3.56
CA ALA A 75 9.05 2.24 2.64
C ALA A 75 7.66 1.69 3.03
N GLY A 76 7.39 1.55 4.33
CA GLY A 76 6.11 1.09 4.86
C GLY A 76 5.04 2.18 4.99
N THR A 77 5.35 3.47 4.72
CA THR A 77 4.36 4.54 4.82
C THR A 77 3.34 4.44 3.69
N PRO A 78 2.04 4.32 3.99
CA PRO A 78 0.99 4.23 2.98
C PRO A 78 0.90 5.48 2.11
N ILE A 79 0.63 5.27 0.80
CA ILE A 79 0.47 6.35 -0.19
C ILE A 79 -0.88 6.21 -0.89
N VAL A 80 -1.71 7.26 -0.81
CA VAL A 80 -2.89 7.43 -1.65
C VAL A 80 -2.57 8.48 -2.70
N MET A 81 -2.52 8.07 -3.97
CA MET A 81 -2.21 8.97 -5.08
C MET A 81 -3.43 9.76 -5.53
N LEU A 82 -3.24 11.05 -5.78
CA LEU A 82 -4.18 11.88 -6.53
C LEU A 82 -3.72 11.96 -7.98
N THR A 83 -4.62 11.75 -8.93
CA THR A 83 -4.29 11.78 -10.35
C THR A 83 -5.35 12.51 -11.15
N ALA A 84 -4.96 13.37 -12.08
CA ALA A 84 -5.86 13.80 -13.13
C ALA A 84 -6.29 12.56 -13.94
N ARG A 85 -7.42 12.64 -14.64
CA ARG A 85 -7.97 11.54 -15.48
C ARG A 85 -7.00 11.18 -16.60
N VAL A 86 -5.95 10.44 -16.24
CA VAL A 86 -4.92 10.00 -17.16
C VAL A 86 -5.18 8.53 -17.52
N GLU A 87 -4.73 8.13 -18.69
CA GLU A 87 -4.98 6.83 -19.32
C GLU A 87 -4.68 5.66 -18.38
N HIS A 88 -5.33 4.52 -18.61
CA HIS A 88 -5.17 3.29 -17.83
C HIS A 88 -3.69 2.91 -17.55
N HIS A 89 -2.77 3.38 -18.39
CA HIS A 89 -1.34 3.11 -18.29
C HIS A 89 -0.70 3.75 -17.04
N ASP A 90 -1.03 5.00 -16.70
CA ASP A 90 -0.42 5.72 -15.57
C ASP A 90 -0.84 5.16 -14.22
N ARG A 91 -2.06 4.60 -14.13
CA ARG A 91 -2.54 3.91 -12.93
C ARG A 91 -1.77 2.62 -12.64
N ILE A 92 -1.44 1.87 -13.71
CA ILE A 92 -0.64 0.64 -13.60
C ILE A 92 0.77 1.00 -13.14
N VAL A 93 1.38 2.02 -13.74
CA VAL A 93 2.73 2.48 -13.37
C VAL A 93 2.78 2.93 -11.90
N GLY A 94 1.75 3.64 -11.40
CA GLY A 94 1.72 4.11 -10.01
C GLY A 94 1.65 3.00 -8.98
N LEU A 95 0.88 1.98 -9.27
CA LEU A 95 0.76 0.82 -8.41
C LEU A 95 2.00 -0.09 -8.51
N GLU A 96 2.63 -0.17 -9.68
CA GLU A 96 3.93 -0.83 -9.86
C GLU A 96 5.05 -0.13 -9.08
N LEU A 97 4.96 1.18 -8.91
CA LEU A 97 5.88 1.95 -8.07
C LEU A 97 5.57 1.87 -6.57
N GLY A 98 4.45 1.24 -6.18
CA GLY A 98 4.15 0.92 -4.79
C GLY A 98 3.15 1.85 -4.09
N ALA A 99 2.28 2.56 -4.81
CA ALA A 99 1.12 3.21 -4.18
C ALA A 99 0.14 2.18 -3.61
N ASP A 100 -0.55 2.52 -2.54
CA ASP A 100 -1.51 1.64 -1.87
C ASP A 100 -2.94 1.83 -2.37
N ASP A 101 -3.27 3.02 -2.86
CA ASP A 101 -4.55 3.35 -3.48
C ASP A 101 -4.40 4.62 -4.33
N TYR A 102 -5.42 4.93 -5.15
CA TYR A 102 -5.45 6.16 -5.94
C TYR A 102 -6.86 6.75 -6.00
N VAL A 103 -6.93 8.06 -6.21
CA VAL A 103 -8.16 8.83 -6.39
C VAL A 103 -8.02 9.71 -7.62
N THR A 104 -9.00 9.68 -8.51
CA THR A 104 -9.00 10.52 -9.70
C THR A 104 -9.59 11.89 -9.42
N LYS A 105 -8.91 12.94 -9.87
CA LYS A 105 -9.47 14.31 -9.90
C LYS A 105 -10.46 14.44 -11.07
N PRO A 106 -11.64 15.11 -10.90
CA PRO A 106 -12.17 15.65 -9.64
C PRO A 106 -12.71 14.55 -8.71
N PHE A 107 -12.52 14.70 -7.42
CA PHE A 107 -12.99 13.78 -6.38
C PHE A 107 -13.87 14.49 -5.34
N HIS A 108 -14.67 13.72 -4.63
CA HIS A 108 -15.38 14.21 -3.46
C HIS A 108 -14.54 14.00 -2.19
N PRO A 109 -14.39 15.01 -1.29
CA PRO A 109 -13.57 14.84 -0.07
C PRO A 109 -13.96 13.65 0.79
N GLY A 110 -15.26 13.32 0.84
CA GLY A 110 -15.77 12.14 1.55
C GLY A 110 -15.24 10.81 0.99
N GLU A 111 -15.09 10.70 -0.33
CA GLU A 111 -14.50 9.54 -0.99
C GLU A 111 -13.03 9.36 -0.58
N LEU A 112 -12.24 10.43 -0.70
CA LEU A 112 -10.84 10.39 -0.30
C LEU A 112 -10.67 10.03 1.18
N LEU A 113 -11.48 10.60 2.08
CA LEU A 113 -11.46 10.25 3.50
C LEU A 113 -11.83 8.79 3.76
N ALA A 114 -12.76 8.22 2.99
CA ALA A 114 -13.10 6.80 3.08
C ALA A 114 -11.89 5.92 2.70
N ARG A 115 -11.16 6.27 1.65
CA ARG A 115 -9.94 5.59 1.20
C ARG A 115 -8.80 5.73 2.22
N ILE A 116 -8.55 6.93 2.72
CA ILE A 116 -7.58 7.18 3.80
C ILE A 116 -7.87 6.28 4.99
N ARG A 117 -9.13 6.22 5.46
CA ARG A 117 -9.53 5.34 6.56
C ARG A 117 -9.29 3.87 6.25
N ALA A 118 -9.61 3.43 5.02
CA ALA A 118 -9.43 2.05 4.61
C ALA A 118 -7.93 1.67 4.59
N VAL A 119 -7.07 2.52 4.05
CA VAL A 119 -5.62 2.32 3.99
C VAL A 119 -5.00 2.32 5.40
N LEU A 120 -5.33 3.31 6.24
CA LEU A 120 -4.85 3.37 7.63
C LEU A 120 -5.31 2.17 8.48
N ARG A 121 -6.54 1.69 8.28
CA ARG A 121 -7.04 0.49 8.96
C ARG A 121 -6.25 -0.75 8.59
N ARG A 122 -5.83 -0.91 7.32
CA ARG A 122 -4.96 -2.00 6.87
C ARG A 122 -3.61 -1.94 7.57
N ALA A 123 -3.02 -0.74 7.67
CA ALA A 123 -1.74 -0.51 8.33
C ALA A 123 -1.79 -0.72 9.86
N GLN A 124 -2.97 -0.71 10.49
CA GLN A 124 -3.14 -0.78 11.94
C GLN A 124 -3.61 -2.15 12.48
N ARG A 125 -3.96 -3.11 11.64
CA ARG A 125 -4.40 -4.43 12.10
C ARG A 125 -3.25 -5.24 12.70
N GLY A 126 -2.71 -4.76 13.81
CA GLY A 126 -1.70 -5.42 14.62
C GLY A 126 -1.83 -5.02 16.07
N SER A 127 -2.58 -5.78 16.88
CA SER A 127 -2.42 -5.80 18.33
C SER A 127 -3.16 -6.96 18.97
N THR A 128 -2.44 -7.64 19.86
CA THR A 128 -2.80 -8.58 20.93
C THR A 128 -3.11 -10.02 20.50
N THR A 129 -2.14 -10.84 20.62
CA THR A 129 -1.90 -12.28 20.43
C THR A 129 -1.28 -12.58 19.08
N SER A 130 0.06 -12.78 19.08
CA SER A 130 0.85 -13.00 17.86
C SER A 130 0.30 -14.21 17.08
N ARG A 131 -0.49 -13.94 16.04
CA ARG A 131 -0.97 -14.97 15.12
C ARG A 131 0.09 -15.18 14.06
N LEU A 132 0.94 -16.15 14.31
CA LEU A 132 1.98 -16.55 13.36
C LEU A 132 1.40 -17.56 12.36
N ILE A 133 1.57 -17.29 11.07
CA ILE A 133 1.26 -18.24 9.99
C ILE A 133 2.60 -18.63 9.36
N ARG A 134 2.89 -19.92 9.34
CA ARG A 134 4.06 -20.45 8.63
C ARG A 134 3.60 -21.13 7.34
N ALA A 135 4.17 -20.71 6.23
CA ALA A 135 3.92 -21.26 4.91
C ALA A 135 5.25 -21.53 4.21
N GLY A 136 5.78 -22.75 4.40
CA GLY A 136 7.11 -23.12 3.93
C GLY A 136 8.20 -22.23 4.55
N GLU A 137 8.92 -21.52 3.70
CA GLU A 137 10.00 -20.59 4.07
C GLU A 137 9.49 -19.21 4.54
N LEU A 138 8.17 -18.97 4.48
CA LEU A 138 7.55 -17.73 4.84
C LEU A 138 7.00 -17.79 6.28
N LEU A 139 7.32 -16.78 7.08
CA LEU A 139 6.71 -16.55 8.38
C LEU A 139 5.95 -15.22 8.34
N VAL A 140 4.64 -15.28 8.56
CA VAL A 140 3.75 -14.10 8.61
C VAL A 140 3.33 -13.87 10.05
N ASP A 141 3.84 -12.82 10.67
CA ASP A 141 3.30 -12.30 11.92
C ASP A 141 2.15 -11.35 11.59
N VAL A 142 0.93 -11.89 11.68
CA VAL A 142 -0.29 -11.16 11.30
C VAL A 142 -0.50 -9.94 12.20
N ASP A 143 -0.19 -10.07 13.46
CA ASP A 143 -0.45 -9.03 14.46
C ASP A 143 0.69 -8.02 14.54
N GLY A 144 1.93 -8.49 14.40
CA GLY A 144 3.11 -7.64 14.32
C GLY A 144 3.32 -6.97 12.96
N HIS A 145 2.47 -7.27 11.96
CA HIS A 145 2.64 -6.79 10.56
C HIS A 145 4.05 -7.04 10.02
N ARG A 146 4.60 -8.20 10.33
CA ARG A 146 5.93 -8.62 9.94
C ARG A 146 5.90 -9.81 9.00
N ILE A 147 6.79 -9.77 8.04
CA ILE A 147 7.06 -10.89 7.13
C ILE A 147 8.53 -11.23 7.23
N GLU A 148 8.81 -12.52 7.37
CA GLU A 148 10.17 -13.04 7.32
C GLU A 148 10.23 -14.17 6.29
N VAL A 149 11.30 -14.16 5.50
CA VAL A 149 11.66 -15.21 4.56
C VAL A 149 13.06 -15.68 4.93
N GLN A 150 13.22 -16.93 5.33
CA GLN A 150 14.52 -17.49 5.75
C GLN A 150 15.23 -16.57 6.79
N ASP A 151 14.48 -16.15 7.83
CA ASP A 151 14.95 -15.24 8.90
C ASP A 151 15.32 -13.82 8.46
N ARG A 152 14.95 -13.41 7.24
CA ARG A 152 15.11 -12.05 6.74
C ARG A 152 13.78 -11.34 6.71
N THR A 153 13.71 -10.19 7.37
CA THR A 153 12.50 -9.33 7.34
C THR A 153 12.30 -8.74 5.95
N VAL A 154 11.05 -8.75 5.48
CA VAL A 154 10.64 -8.20 4.19
C VAL A 154 9.73 -7.00 4.40
N ASP A 155 10.15 -5.83 3.91
CA ASP A 155 9.37 -4.59 4.02
C ASP A 155 8.27 -4.52 2.95
N LEU A 156 7.05 -4.84 3.35
CA LEU A 156 5.87 -4.77 2.51
C LEU A 156 5.06 -3.49 2.76
N THR A 157 4.41 -2.98 1.72
CA THR A 157 3.38 -1.96 1.90
C THR A 157 2.16 -2.59 2.60
N PRO A 158 1.28 -1.80 3.24
CA PRO A 158 0.06 -2.33 3.87
C PRO A 158 -0.83 -3.13 2.91
N THR A 159 -0.87 -2.76 1.64
CA THR A 159 -1.64 -3.48 0.62
C THR A 159 -0.97 -4.81 0.26
N GLU A 160 0.34 -4.82 0.01
CA GLU A 160 1.10 -6.06 -0.25
C GLU A 160 1.00 -7.04 0.93
N PHE A 161 1.14 -6.52 2.16
CA PHE A 161 0.97 -7.32 3.36
C PHE A 161 -0.44 -7.92 3.46
N GLY A 162 -1.49 -7.12 3.22
CA GLY A 162 -2.87 -7.59 3.24
C GLY A 162 -3.14 -8.71 2.24
N LEU A 163 -2.63 -8.59 1.01
CA LEU A 163 -2.77 -9.61 -0.03
C LEU A 163 -2.00 -10.89 0.34
N LEU A 164 -0.75 -10.76 0.81
CA LEU A 164 0.04 -11.93 1.23
C LEU A 164 -0.59 -12.64 2.42
N ARG A 165 -1.09 -11.89 3.41
CA ARG A 165 -1.83 -12.45 4.55
C ARG A 165 -3.04 -13.26 4.09
N ALA A 166 -3.86 -12.72 3.17
CA ALA A 166 -5.03 -13.43 2.64
C ALA A 166 -4.64 -14.77 1.99
N LEU A 167 -3.54 -14.78 1.23
CA LEU A 167 -3.01 -15.99 0.62
C LEU A 167 -2.46 -16.97 1.68
N ALA A 168 -1.78 -16.47 2.72
CA ALA A 168 -1.21 -17.30 3.78
C ALA A 168 -2.30 -17.93 4.67
N GLU A 169 -3.37 -17.18 4.96
CA GLU A 169 -4.54 -17.68 5.68
C GLU A 169 -5.30 -18.78 4.90
N HIS A 170 -5.10 -18.87 3.57
CA HIS A 170 -5.72 -19.84 2.67
C HIS A 170 -4.67 -20.61 1.86
N GLN A 171 -3.56 -20.95 2.52
CA GLN A 171 -2.45 -21.67 1.90
C GLN A 171 -2.94 -22.91 1.09
N GLY A 172 -2.40 -23.08 -0.11
CA GLY A 172 -2.77 -24.17 -1.02
C GLY A 172 -4.06 -23.92 -1.82
N GLN A 173 -4.88 -22.94 -1.43
CA GLN A 173 -6.11 -22.59 -2.15
C GLN A 173 -5.84 -21.45 -3.13
N ALA A 174 -6.40 -21.54 -4.34
CA ALA A 174 -6.40 -20.43 -5.26
C ALA A 174 -7.47 -19.42 -4.86
N LEU A 175 -7.07 -18.17 -4.65
CA LEU A 175 -7.98 -17.05 -4.40
C LEU A 175 -8.13 -16.24 -5.68
N THR A 176 -9.37 -15.87 -6.00
CA THR A 176 -9.65 -14.90 -7.06
C THR A 176 -9.17 -13.50 -6.65
N ARG A 177 -9.01 -12.60 -7.61
CA ARG A 177 -8.64 -11.20 -7.34
C ARG A 177 -9.62 -10.51 -6.40
N SER A 178 -10.91 -10.73 -6.61
CA SER A 178 -11.99 -10.22 -5.74
C SER A 178 -11.87 -10.75 -4.32
N GLU A 179 -11.64 -12.06 -4.13
CA GLU A 179 -11.44 -12.64 -2.80
C GLU A 179 -10.17 -12.13 -2.11
N MET A 180 -9.07 -11.92 -2.87
CA MET A 180 -7.87 -11.32 -2.30
C MET A 180 -8.12 -9.88 -1.83
N ILE A 181 -8.90 -9.10 -2.57
CA ILE A 181 -9.32 -7.75 -2.16
C ILE A 181 -10.16 -7.82 -0.90
N GLU A 182 -11.22 -8.62 -0.92
CA GLU A 182 -12.16 -8.74 0.19
C GLU A 182 -11.48 -9.19 1.49
N ARG A 183 -10.71 -10.25 1.43
CA ARG A 183 -10.06 -10.88 2.59
C ARG A 183 -8.81 -10.14 3.05
N GLY A 184 -7.99 -9.66 2.10
CA GLY A 184 -6.74 -8.97 2.38
C GLY A 184 -6.92 -7.49 2.69
N LEU A 185 -7.78 -6.81 1.95
CA LEU A 185 -7.94 -5.37 1.98
C LEU A 185 -9.26 -4.91 2.62
N GLY A 186 -10.27 -5.81 2.66
CA GLY A 186 -11.57 -5.59 3.28
C GLY A 186 -12.61 -4.94 2.37
N TYR A 187 -13.87 -5.04 2.78
CA TYR A 187 -14.99 -4.38 2.12
C TYR A 187 -14.75 -2.86 2.07
N GLY A 188 -14.77 -2.27 0.87
CA GLY A 188 -14.54 -0.84 0.66
C GLY A 188 -13.20 -0.51 -0.01
N TYR A 189 -12.44 -1.50 -0.41
CA TYR A 189 -11.37 -1.30 -1.40
C TYR A 189 -12.02 -1.19 -2.79
N GLU A 190 -12.13 0.03 -3.28
CA GLU A 190 -12.67 0.31 -4.62
C GLU A 190 -11.60 0.28 -5.72
N GLY A 191 -10.40 -0.22 -5.39
CA GLY A 191 -9.36 -0.49 -6.38
C GLY A 191 -9.84 -1.53 -7.38
N LEU A 192 -9.49 -1.33 -8.67
CA LEU A 192 -9.81 -2.30 -9.70
C LEU A 192 -9.09 -3.63 -9.44
N GLU A 193 -9.72 -4.75 -9.72
CA GLU A 193 -9.11 -6.09 -9.64
C GLU A 193 -7.74 -6.17 -10.35
N ARG A 194 -7.54 -5.38 -11.41
CA ARG A 194 -6.27 -5.25 -12.13
C ARG A 194 -5.12 -4.71 -11.29
N THR A 195 -5.42 -3.99 -10.20
CA THR A 195 -4.37 -3.47 -9.30
C THR A 195 -3.73 -4.57 -8.48
N VAL A 196 -4.46 -5.66 -8.23
CA VAL A 196 -3.94 -6.84 -7.54
C VAL A 196 -2.72 -7.41 -8.26
N ASP A 197 -2.75 -7.47 -9.60
CA ASP A 197 -1.65 -8.01 -10.40
C ASP A 197 -0.35 -7.21 -10.21
N SER A 198 -0.45 -5.88 -10.12
CA SER A 198 0.70 -5.00 -9.87
C SER A 198 1.25 -5.17 -8.45
N HIS A 199 0.38 -5.25 -7.46
CA HIS A 199 0.81 -5.51 -6.07
C HIS A 199 1.42 -6.90 -5.92
N VAL A 200 0.87 -7.93 -6.58
CA VAL A 200 1.45 -9.29 -6.57
C VAL A 200 2.81 -9.33 -7.26
N ARG A 201 3.00 -8.58 -8.35
CA ARG A 201 4.32 -8.45 -9.01
C ARG A 201 5.36 -7.85 -8.06
N ASN A 202 5.02 -6.74 -7.38
CA ASN A 202 5.91 -6.10 -6.41
C ASN A 202 6.19 -7.02 -5.22
N LEU A 203 5.16 -7.69 -4.71
CA LEU A 203 5.27 -8.67 -3.64
C LEU A 203 6.25 -9.78 -4.01
N ARG A 204 6.08 -10.42 -5.18
CA ARG A 204 6.99 -11.47 -5.68
C ARG A 204 8.43 -10.99 -5.76
N ARG A 205 8.66 -9.78 -6.29
CA ARG A 205 9.99 -9.19 -6.38
C ARG A 205 10.63 -9.06 -4.99
N LYS A 206 9.92 -8.50 -4.01
CA LYS A 206 10.43 -8.31 -2.64
C LYS A 206 10.69 -9.63 -1.93
N LEU A 207 9.82 -10.62 -2.11
CA LEU A 207 10.01 -11.96 -1.55
C LEU A 207 11.24 -12.64 -2.18
N ALA A 208 11.43 -12.55 -3.50
CA ALA A 208 12.61 -13.09 -4.18
C ALA A 208 13.91 -12.41 -3.75
N GLU A 209 13.92 -11.08 -3.56
CA GLU A 209 15.07 -10.34 -3.02
C GLU A 209 15.46 -10.82 -1.61
N ALA A 210 14.49 -11.30 -0.83
CA ALA A 210 14.72 -11.90 0.49
C ALA A 210 15.14 -13.39 0.44
N GLY A 211 15.09 -14.01 -0.74
CA GLY A 211 15.49 -15.39 -0.96
C GLY A 211 14.34 -16.40 -1.08
N ALA A 212 13.10 -15.92 -1.20
CA ALA A 212 11.96 -16.82 -1.41
C ALA A 212 12.00 -17.48 -2.79
N SER A 213 11.44 -18.71 -2.84
CA SER A 213 11.21 -19.40 -4.11
C SER A 213 10.33 -18.59 -5.05
N ALA A 214 10.65 -18.60 -6.36
CA ALA A 214 9.85 -17.94 -7.39
C ALA A 214 8.41 -18.45 -7.45
N ASP A 215 8.19 -19.70 -7.06
CA ASP A 215 6.90 -20.37 -7.08
C ASP A 215 6.10 -20.20 -5.78
N LEU A 216 6.62 -19.49 -4.79
CA LEU A 216 5.96 -19.28 -3.51
C LEU A 216 4.57 -18.66 -3.67
N VAL A 217 4.43 -17.68 -4.56
CA VAL A 217 3.14 -17.10 -4.96
C VAL A 217 2.89 -17.46 -6.42
N GLU A 218 2.06 -18.45 -6.65
CA GLU A 218 1.77 -18.99 -7.98
C GLU A 218 0.58 -18.26 -8.64
N THR A 219 0.61 -18.16 -9.97
CA THR A 219 -0.55 -17.72 -10.77
C THR A 219 -1.35 -18.93 -11.18
N VAL A 220 -2.61 -18.99 -10.79
CA VAL A 220 -3.58 -20.00 -11.26
C VAL A 220 -4.37 -19.39 -12.41
N PHE A 221 -4.01 -19.77 -13.63
CA PHE A 221 -4.60 -19.19 -14.86
C PHE A 221 -6.13 -19.31 -14.86
N GLY A 222 -6.80 -18.21 -15.21
CA GLY A 222 -8.26 -18.14 -15.22
C GLY A 222 -8.92 -17.98 -13.85
N VAL A 223 -8.17 -18.09 -12.74
CA VAL A 223 -8.67 -17.98 -11.36
C VAL A 223 -8.07 -16.76 -10.64
N GLY A 224 -6.78 -16.80 -10.34
CA GLY A 224 -6.12 -15.77 -9.56
C GLY A 224 -4.75 -16.22 -9.06
N TYR A 225 -4.54 -16.22 -7.74
CA TYR A 225 -3.24 -16.53 -7.12
C TYR A 225 -3.37 -17.54 -5.98
N ARG A 226 -2.29 -18.26 -5.73
CA ARG A 226 -2.17 -19.24 -4.66
C ARG A 226 -0.83 -19.11 -3.95
N LEU A 227 -0.80 -19.24 -2.63
CA LEU A 227 0.43 -19.44 -1.89
C LEU A 227 0.71 -20.93 -1.80
N THR A 228 1.84 -21.35 -2.35
CA THR A 228 2.33 -22.72 -2.22
C THR A 228 3.04 -22.88 -0.87
N GLY A 229 2.83 -23.97 -0.17
CA GLY A 229 3.70 -24.34 0.94
C GLY A 229 5.03 -24.79 0.33
N GLY A 230 6.13 -24.13 0.63
CA GLY A 230 7.44 -24.53 0.13
C GLY A 230 7.66 -26.02 0.34
N GLY A 231 7.81 -26.78 -0.76
CA GLY A 231 8.41 -28.11 -0.81
C GLY A 231 7.66 -29.27 -0.14
N ASP A 232 6.73 -29.89 -0.86
CA ASP A 232 6.72 -31.35 -0.92
C ASP A 232 7.48 -31.74 -2.18
N SER A 233 8.74 -32.07 -2.01
CA SER A 233 9.56 -32.86 -2.96
C SER A 233 10.29 -33.91 -2.19
#